data_5528ae5664d37503dc1a2748cc38bf33
#
_entry.id   5528ae5664d37503dc1a2748cc38bf33
#
_cell.length_a   1.000
_cell.length_b   1.000
_cell.length_c   1.000
_cell.angle_alpha   90.00
_cell.angle_beta   90.00
_cell.angle_gamma   90.00
#
_symmetry.space_group_name_H-M   'P 1'
#
loop_
_entity.id
_entity.type
_entity.pdbx_description
1 polymer ?
#
loop_
_entity_poly.entity_id
_entity_poly.type
_entity_poly.pdbx_seq_one_letter_code
_entity_poly.pdbx_strand_id
1 'polypeptide(L)'
;EKYPDTEVYVFYIDVRTPGKNFDEFYRRAVEQYGVHYIKGMVGKVVEEGGKLKVQASDLLSGEQLHIDADMVVLATAVEPDKSARSVATMLTASMDTNDFFTEAHPKLRPVESPTAGIFLSGMCQGPKDIPETVSQASACAAKVIGLLAKDKLTCNPCVAHSDEMLCNGC
;
A
#
# COMPACT_ATOMS: atom_id res chain seq x y z
N GLU A 1 -24.43 10.72 -4.21
CA GLU A 1 -25.02 11.81 -3.42
C GLU A 1 -25.11 13.12 -4.20
N LYS A 2 -23.98 13.65 -4.73
CA LYS A 2 -23.97 14.95 -5.41
C LYS A 2 -24.58 14.91 -6.81
N TYR A 3 -24.51 13.78 -7.46
CA TYR A 3 -24.95 13.56 -8.84
C TYR A 3 -25.81 12.30 -8.91
N PRO A 4 -27.10 12.38 -8.53
CA PRO A 4 -27.98 11.21 -8.41
C PRO A 4 -28.27 10.53 -9.75
N ASP A 5 -28.13 11.26 -10.86
CA ASP A 5 -28.38 10.73 -12.20
C ASP A 5 -27.14 10.07 -12.83
N THR A 6 -26.06 9.93 -12.07
CA THR A 6 -24.81 9.32 -12.55
C THR A 6 -24.82 7.83 -12.24
N GLU A 7 -24.72 7.00 -13.26
CA GLU A 7 -24.45 5.57 -13.11
C GLU A 7 -22.96 5.34 -12.85
N VAL A 8 -22.66 4.54 -11.84
CA VAL A 8 -21.28 4.25 -11.42
C VAL A 8 -21.05 2.74 -11.44
N TYR A 9 -20.04 2.33 -12.17
CA TYR A 9 -19.59 0.94 -12.28
C TYR A 9 -18.20 0.78 -11.68
N VAL A 10 -18.03 -0.18 -10.78
CA VAL A 10 -16.74 -0.54 -10.17
C VAL A 10 -16.39 -1.96 -10.56
N PHE A 11 -15.40 -2.13 -11.40
CA PHE A 11 -14.83 -3.44 -11.71
C PHE A 11 -13.77 -3.79 -10.68
N TYR A 12 -13.87 -4.97 -10.09
CA TYR A 12 -12.97 -5.40 -9.03
C TYR A 12 -12.62 -6.89 -9.15
N ILE A 13 -11.46 -7.26 -8.64
CA ILE A 13 -11.07 -8.66 -8.45
C ILE A 13 -11.46 -9.10 -7.05
N ASP A 14 -11.15 -8.25 -6.05
CA ASP A 14 -11.40 -8.53 -4.64
C ASP A 14 -11.69 -7.22 -3.89
N VAL A 15 -12.76 -7.19 -3.11
CA VAL A 15 -13.09 -6.05 -2.23
C VAL A 15 -12.60 -6.39 -0.83
N ARG A 16 -11.71 -5.56 -0.29
CA ARG A 16 -11.19 -5.71 1.07
C ARG A 16 -11.50 -4.46 1.87
N THR A 17 -12.17 -4.63 3.00
CA THR A 17 -12.66 -3.56 3.86
C THR A 17 -12.12 -3.72 5.29
N PRO A 18 -10.77 -3.70 5.52
CA PRO A 18 -10.19 -4.01 6.82
C PRO A 18 -10.32 -2.90 7.86
N GLY A 19 -10.67 -1.67 7.45
CA GLY A 19 -10.81 -0.54 8.34
C GLY A 19 -12.19 -0.46 9.01
N LYS A 20 -12.24 0.25 10.14
CA LYS A 20 -13.50 0.49 10.85
C LYS A 20 -14.48 1.26 9.96
N ASN A 21 -15.69 0.75 9.83
CA ASN A 21 -16.80 1.28 9.01
C ASN A 21 -16.57 1.20 7.48
N PHE A 22 -15.51 0.56 6.98
CA PHE A 22 -15.30 0.43 5.54
C PHE A 22 -16.28 -0.54 4.89
N ASP A 23 -16.67 -1.61 5.61
CA ASP A 23 -17.72 -2.52 5.14
C ASP A 23 -19.08 -1.80 5.03
N GLU A 24 -19.43 -0.98 6.02
CA GLU A 24 -20.62 -0.14 5.97
C GLU A 24 -20.59 0.87 4.82
N PHE A 25 -19.43 1.46 4.55
CA PHE A 25 -19.25 2.35 3.40
C PHE A 25 -19.49 1.63 2.07
N TYR A 26 -18.92 0.44 1.90
CA TYR A 26 -19.12 -0.40 0.73
C TYR A 26 -20.60 -0.76 0.56
N ARG A 27 -21.24 -1.27 1.61
CA ARG A 27 -22.65 -1.65 1.61
C ARG A 27 -23.55 -0.48 1.25
N ARG A 28 -23.31 0.69 1.84
CA ARG A 28 -24.06 1.92 1.53
C ARG A 28 -23.88 2.36 0.08
N ALA A 29 -22.69 2.22 -0.49
CA ALA A 29 -22.46 2.52 -1.90
C ALA A 29 -23.34 1.65 -2.82
N VAL A 30 -23.49 0.38 -2.50
CA VAL A 30 -24.31 -0.56 -3.27
C VAL A 30 -25.82 -0.32 -3.00
N GLU A 31 -26.23 -0.35 -1.73
CA GLU A 31 -27.66 -0.41 -1.36
C GLU A 31 -28.36 0.97 -1.44
N GLN A 32 -27.67 2.04 -1.08
CA GLN A 32 -28.27 3.39 -1.02
C GLN A 32 -27.98 4.22 -2.27
N TYR A 33 -26.79 4.07 -2.85
CA TYR A 33 -26.37 4.89 -3.99
C TYR A 33 -26.39 4.14 -5.32
N GLY A 34 -26.75 2.86 -5.33
CA GLY A 34 -26.91 2.08 -6.56
C GLY A 34 -25.62 1.88 -7.34
N VAL A 35 -24.46 1.91 -6.69
CA VAL A 35 -23.18 1.66 -7.37
C VAL A 35 -23.11 0.20 -7.79
N HIS A 36 -22.85 -0.04 -9.07
CA HIS A 36 -22.72 -1.37 -9.65
C HIS A 36 -21.31 -1.91 -9.40
N TYR A 37 -21.19 -2.84 -8.46
CA TYR A 37 -19.93 -3.57 -8.22
C TYR A 37 -19.94 -4.86 -9.04
N ILE A 38 -19.03 -4.96 -10.00
CA ILE A 38 -18.92 -6.09 -10.92
C ILE A 38 -17.60 -6.81 -10.66
N LYS A 39 -17.68 -8.06 -10.23
CA LYS A 39 -16.48 -8.89 -10.08
C LYS A 39 -15.98 -9.28 -11.46
N GLY A 40 -14.94 -8.59 -11.94
CA GLY A 40 -14.51 -8.80 -13.30
C GLY A 40 -13.29 -7.97 -13.67
N MET A 41 -12.91 -8.08 -14.92
CA MET A 41 -11.75 -7.38 -15.47
C MET A 41 -12.16 -6.58 -16.70
N VAL A 42 -11.66 -5.33 -16.75
CA VAL A 42 -11.73 -4.51 -17.95
C VAL A 42 -10.61 -4.94 -18.89
N GLY A 43 -10.97 -5.41 -20.05
CA GLY A 43 -10.02 -5.84 -21.07
C GLY A 43 -9.58 -4.72 -22.01
N LYS A 44 -10.47 -3.77 -22.28
CA LYS A 44 -10.20 -2.69 -23.21
C LYS A 44 -11.06 -1.46 -22.94
N VAL A 45 -10.48 -0.27 -23.15
CA VAL A 45 -11.18 1.03 -23.18
C VAL A 45 -10.79 1.70 -24.47
N VAL A 46 -11.79 2.14 -25.25
CA VAL A 46 -11.59 2.80 -26.55
C VAL A 46 -12.47 4.04 -26.61
N GLU A 47 -11.93 5.14 -27.11
CA GLU A 47 -12.73 6.32 -27.44
C GLU A 47 -13.37 6.15 -28.82
N GLU A 48 -14.69 6.23 -28.87
CA GLU A 48 -15.45 6.15 -30.12
C GLU A 48 -16.71 7.02 -30.03
N GLY A 49 -16.89 7.91 -30.99
CA GLY A 49 -18.04 8.78 -31.04
C GLY A 49 -18.16 9.77 -29.87
N GLY A 50 -17.04 10.16 -29.24
CA GLY A 50 -17.02 11.07 -28.09
C GLY A 50 -17.40 10.41 -26.76
N LYS A 51 -17.51 9.08 -26.74
CA LYS A 51 -17.73 8.25 -25.55
C LYS A 51 -16.58 7.26 -25.36
N LEU A 52 -16.39 6.82 -24.13
CA LEU A 52 -15.42 5.78 -23.78
C LEU A 52 -16.15 4.44 -23.76
N LYS A 53 -15.86 3.57 -24.71
CA LYS A 53 -16.40 2.21 -24.75
C LYS A 53 -15.53 1.29 -23.92
N VAL A 54 -16.10 0.82 -22.81
CA VAL A 54 -15.46 -0.12 -21.88
C VAL A 54 -15.92 -1.53 -22.21
N GLN A 55 -14.97 -2.40 -22.53
CA GLN A 55 -15.22 -3.84 -22.72
C GLN A 55 -14.67 -4.58 -21.51
N ALA A 56 -15.53 -5.32 -20.84
CA ALA A 56 -15.22 -6.03 -19.61
C ALA A 56 -15.87 -7.41 -19.58
N SER A 57 -15.38 -8.26 -18.70
CA SER A 57 -15.98 -9.57 -18.42
C SER A 57 -16.47 -9.60 -16.99
N ASP A 58 -17.71 -10.01 -16.78
CA ASP A 58 -18.21 -10.37 -15.46
C ASP A 58 -17.83 -11.83 -15.17
N LEU A 59 -17.03 -12.04 -14.13
CA LEU A 59 -16.54 -13.37 -13.75
C LEU A 59 -17.62 -14.23 -13.03
N LEU A 60 -18.68 -13.61 -12.55
CA LEU A 60 -19.76 -14.35 -11.87
C LEU A 60 -20.80 -14.87 -12.84
N SER A 61 -21.22 -14.07 -13.81
CA SER A 61 -22.17 -14.49 -14.85
C SER A 61 -21.50 -15.15 -16.05
N GLY A 62 -20.21 -14.85 -16.28
CA GLY A 62 -19.47 -15.24 -17.49
C GLY A 62 -19.78 -14.36 -18.70
N GLU A 63 -20.55 -13.29 -18.54
CA GLU A 63 -20.97 -12.41 -19.62
C GLU A 63 -19.90 -11.39 -19.99
N GLN A 64 -19.89 -11.04 -21.30
CA GLN A 64 -19.10 -9.91 -21.79
C GLN A 64 -19.97 -8.65 -21.72
N LEU A 65 -19.42 -7.63 -21.07
CA LEU A 65 -20.09 -6.36 -20.85
C LEU A 65 -19.52 -5.30 -21.77
N HIS A 66 -20.41 -4.48 -22.33
CA HIS A 66 -20.07 -3.31 -23.14
C HIS A 66 -20.77 -2.10 -22.53
N ILE A 67 -19.99 -1.17 -21.97
CA ILE A 67 -20.51 0.01 -21.29
C ILE A 67 -19.99 1.26 -21.98
N ASP A 68 -20.91 2.16 -22.36
CA ASP A 68 -20.58 3.48 -22.86
C ASP A 68 -20.47 4.44 -21.67
N ALA A 69 -19.26 4.91 -21.40
CA ALA A 69 -18.95 5.77 -20.26
C ALA A 69 -18.53 7.17 -20.71
N ASP A 70 -18.89 8.17 -19.93
CA ASP A 70 -18.42 9.55 -20.11
C ASP A 70 -17.05 9.75 -19.43
N MET A 71 -16.74 8.95 -18.42
CA MET A 71 -15.47 9.00 -17.68
C MET A 71 -15.05 7.59 -17.24
N VAL A 72 -13.76 7.32 -17.37
CA VAL A 72 -13.13 6.11 -16.79
C VAL A 72 -12.05 6.55 -15.80
N VAL A 73 -12.14 6.07 -14.58
CA VAL A 73 -11.15 6.31 -13.52
C VAL A 73 -10.31 5.06 -13.35
N LEU A 74 -9.00 5.19 -13.54
CA LEU A 74 -8.05 4.12 -13.33
C LEU A 74 -7.60 4.07 -11.87
N ALA A 75 -7.90 2.98 -11.18
CA ALA A 75 -7.40 2.69 -9.85
C ALA A 75 -5.99 2.10 -9.95
N THR A 76 -5.00 2.96 -10.19
CA THR A 76 -3.61 2.57 -10.39
C THR A 76 -2.93 2.15 -9.09
N ALA A 77 -1.92 1.27 -9.21
CA ALA A 77 -1.08 0.88 -8.08
C ALA A 77 -0.20 2.06 -7.60
N VAL A 78 0.23 1.98 -6.36
CA VAL A 78 1.23 2.88 -5.80
C VAL A 78 2.58 2.18 -5.89
N GLU A 79 3.53 2.85 -6.51
CA GLU A 79 4.92 2.39 -6.63
C GLU A 79 5.84 3.23 -5.74
N PRO A 80 6.93 2.67 -5.20
CA PRO A 80 7.93 3.43 -4.48
C PRO A 80 8.67 4.40 -5.42
N ASP A 81 9.21 5.47 -4.86
CA ASP A 81 10.04 6.41 -5.60
C ASP A 81 11.31 5.72 -6.13
N LYS A 82 11.73 6.08 -7.34
CA LYS A 82 12.93 5.51 -7.99
C LYS A 82 14.21 5.70 -7.18
N SER A 83 14.28 6.73 -6.33
CA SER A 83 15.42 6.99 -5.44
C SER A 83 15.43 6.10 -4.19
N ALA A 84 14.33 5.39 -3.87
CA ALA A 84 14.22 4.57 -2.67
C ALA A 84 15.37 3.54 -2.55
N ARG A 85 15.73 2.89 -3.65
CA ARG A 85 16.83 1.92 -3.69
C ARG A 85 18.20 2.54 -3.36
N SER A 86 18.48 3.76 -3.84
CA SER A 86 19.74 4.44 -3.52
C SER A 86 19.80 4.84 -2.05
N VAL A 87 18.68 5.29 -1.48
CA VAL A 87 18.57 5.60 -0.05
C VAL A 87 18.73 4.34 0.80
N ALA A 88 18.10 3.24 0.40
CA ALA A 88 18.25 1.95 1.09
C ALA A 88 19.71 1.48 1.13
N THR A 89 20.42 1.59 0.01
CA THR A 89 21.86 1.24 -0.08
C THR A 89 22.69 2.14 0.84
N MET A 90 22.45 3.46 0.83
CA MET A 90 23.16 4.42 1.66
C MET A 90 22.96 4.15 3.16
N LEU A 91 21.75 3.75 3.55
CA LEU A 91 21.38 3.48 4.94
C LEU A 91 21.60 2.02 5.35
N THR A 92 22.01 1.15 4.44
CA THR A 92 22.05 -0.31 4.67
C THR A 92 20.70 -0.84 5.18
N ALA A 93 19.61 -0.32 4.62
CA ALA A 93 18.25 -0.68 4.98
C ALA A 93 17.70 -1.75 4.03
N SER A 94 16.97 -2.72 4.58
CA SER A 94 16.37 -3.79 3.80
C SER A 94 15.15 -3.33 3.02
N MET A 95 14.95 -3.92 1.83
CA MET A 95 13.79 -3.68 0.97
C MET A 95 13.13 -5.02 0.60
N ASP A 96 11.84 -4.96 0.28
CA ASP A 96 11.09 -6.09 -0.26
C ASP A 96 11.27 -6.22 -1.78
N THR A 97 10.60 -7.22 -2.36
CA THR A 97 10.64 -7.49 -3.81
C THR A 97 9.97 -6.41 -4.66
N ASN A 98 9.22 -5.51 -4.05
CA ASN A 98 8.52 -4.39 -4.70
C ASN A 98 9.20 -3.04 -4.46
N ASP A 99 10.42 -3.05 -3.92
CA ASP A 99 11.21 -1.86 -3.60
C ASP A 99 10.62 -0.96 -2.49
N PHE A 100 9.82 -1.53 -1.57
CA PHE A 100 9.47 -0.88 -0.33
C PHE A 100 10.42 -1.27 0.81
N PHE A 101 10.63 -0.37 1.76
CA PHE A 101 11.44 -0.67 2.94
C PHE A 101 10.75 -1.70 3.83
N THR A 102 11.53 -2.64 4.35
CA THR A 102 11.02 -3.75 5.16
C THR A 102 11.23 -3.48 6.64
N GLU A 103 10.20 -3.70 7.44
CA GLU A 103 10.27 -3.67 8.88
C GLU A 103 11.01 -4.89 9.45
N ALA A 104 11.53 -4.74 10.68
CA ALA A 104 12.23 -5.83 11.37
C ALA A 104 11.31 -7.00 11.74
N HIS A 105 10.04 -6.74 12.03
CA HIS A 105 9.01 -7.75 12.26
C HIS A 105 7.61 -7.12 12.17
N PRO A 106 6.69 -7.65 11.35
CA PRO A 106 5.40 -7.01 11.07
C PRO A 106 4.49 -6.83 12.30
N LYS A 107 4.60 -7.69 13.31
CA LYS A 107 3.78 -7.62 14.52
C LYS A 107 4.50 -7.02 15.72
N LEU A 108 5.78 -7.34 15.91
CA LEU A 108 6.53 -6.98 17.12
C LEU A 108 7.36 -5.70 16.97
N ARG A 109 7.81 -5.42 15.76
CA ARG A 109 8.65 -4.27 15.43
C ARG A 109 8.23 -3.64 14.08
N PRO A 110 6.97 -3.15 13.99
CA PRO A 110 6.37 -2.76 12.70
C PRO A 110 6.86 -1.44 12.15
N VAL A 111 7.53 -0.62 12.95
CA VAL A 111 8.07 0.70 12.57
C VAL A 111 9.59 0.79 12.66
N GLU A 112 10.25 -0.30 13.00
CA GLU A 112 11.71 -0.39 13.08
C GLU A 112 12.22 -1.18 11.90
N SER A 113 13.26 -0.69 11.23
CA SER A 113 13.96 -1.50 10.22
C SER A 113 14.82 -2.58 10.88
N PRO A 114 15.31 -3.58 10.13
CA PRO A 114 16.32 -4.51 10.63
C PRO A 114 17.62 -3.81 11.06
N THR A 115 17.93 -2.66 10.43
CA THR A 115 19.10 -1.84 10.77
C THR A 115 18.79 -0.94 11.97
N ALA A 116 19.57 -1.05 13.02
CA ALA A 116 19.36 -0.30 14.27
C ALA A 116 19.42 1.23 14.03
N GLY A 117 18.50 1.96 14.66
CA GLY A 117 18.43 3.42 14.57
C GLY A 117 17.66 3.94 13.34
N ILE A 118 17.18 3.07 12.49
CA ILE A 118 16.34 3.43 11.33
C ILE A 118 14.90 3.01 11.60
N PHE A 119 14.00 3.97 11.46
CA PHE A 119 12.58 3.80 11.68
C PHE A 119 11.81 4.10 10.38
N LEU A 120 10.73 3.36 10.16
CA LEU A 120 9.93 3.43 8.95
C LEU A 120 8.56 4.05 9.25
N SER A 121 8.16 5.03 8.45
CA SER A 121 6.87 5.69 8.61
C SER A 121 6.25 6.04 7.26
N GLY A 122 4.96 5.76 7.12
CA GLY A 122 4.19 6.09 5.95
C GLY A 122 4.44 5.17 4.76
N MET A 123 4.26 5.71 3.56
CA MET A 123 4.25 4.95 2.32
C MET A 123 5.60 4.37 1.89
N CYS A 124 6.68 4.72 2.55
CA CYS A 124 7.99 4.11 2.26
C CYS A 124 8.03 2.60 2.56
N GLN A 125 7.17 2.12 3.45
CA GLN A 125 7.04 0.70 3.80
C GLN A 125 5.99 -0.04 2.95
N GLY A 126 5.10 0.67 2.30
CA GLY A 126 4.02 0.12 1.47
C GLY A 126 2.86 1.09 1.33
N PRO A 127 1.93 0.81 0.40
CA PRO A 127 0.74 1.63 0.23
C PRO A 127 -0.08 1.70 1.53
N LYS A 128 -0.48 2.91 1.92
CA LYS A 128 -1.25 3.19 3.15
C LYS A 128 -2.21 4.35 2.93
N ASP A 129 -3.29 4.37 3.67
CA ASP A 129 -4.16 5.54 3.75
C ASP A 129 -3.61 6.61 4.72
N ILE A 130 -4.28 7.76 4.79
CA ILE A 130 -3.86 8.87 5.65
C ILE A 130 -3.95 8.51 7.14
N PRO A 131 -5.06 7.93 7.65
CA PRO A 131 -5.17 7.48 9.04
C PRO A 131 -4.09 6.47 9.44
N GLU A 132 -3.80 5.50 8.60
CA GLU A 132 -2.73 4.51 8.84
C GLU A 132 -1.35 5.19 8.88
N THR A 133 -1.09 6.11 7.96
CA THR A 133 0.16 6.87 7.92
C THR A 133 0.37 7.69 9.20
N VAL A 134 -0.67 8.37 9.68
CA VAL A 134 -0.61 9.15 10.94
C VAL A 134 -0.39 8.23 12.15
N SER A 135 -1.07 7.10 12.21
CA SER A 135 -0.89 6.11 13.28
C SER A 135 0.53 5.57 13.30
N GLN A 136 1.08 5.25 12.14
CA GLN A 136 2.45 4.77 12.01
C GLN A 136 3.48 5.84 12.36
N ALA A 137 3.26 7.10 11.97
CA ALA A 137 4.11 8.22 12.36
C ALA A 137 4.15 8.40 13.89
N SER A 138 3.00 8.28 14.56
CA SER A 138 2.92 8.33 16.03
C SER A 138 3.68 7.18 16.68
N ALA A 139 3.55 5.96 16.13
CA ALA A 139 4.31 4.80 16.63
C ALA A 139 5.81 4.97 16.44
N CYS A 140 6.24 5.51 15.29
CA CYS A 140 7.63 5.85 14.99
C CYS A 140 8.19 6.86 16.01
N ALA A 141 7.46 7.96 16.23
CA ALA A 141 7.84 8.98 17.20
C ALA A 141 7.99 8.39 18.61
N ALA A 142 7.06 7.55 19.06
CA ALA A 142 7.13 6.88 20.36
C ALA A 142 8.38 6.00 20.50
N LYS A 143 8.75 5.26 19.43
CA LYS A 143 9.96 4.44 19.41
C LYS A 143 11.24 5.27 19.46
N VAL A 144 11.30 6.38 18.71
CA VAL A 144 12.44 7.33 18.73
C VAL A 144 12.59 7.96 20.12
N ILE A 145 11.48 8.42 20.71
CA ILE A 145 11.49 8.99 22.07
C ILE A 145 11.99 7.93 23.07
N GLY A 146 11.49 6.69 22.99
CA GLY A 146 11.93 5.60 23.86
C GLY A 146 13.41 5.24 23.73
N LEU A 147 13.99 5.46 22.55
CA LEU A 147 15.43 5.30 22.32
C LEU A 147 16.21 6.48 22.92
N LEU A 148 15.80 7.72 22.65
CA LEU A 148 16.51 8.93 23.05
C LEU A 148 16.32 9.31 24.52
N ALA A 149 15.31 8.78 25.20
CA ALA A 149 15.07 9.02 26.63
C ALA A 149 16.03 8.25 27.56
N LYS A 150 16.94 7.46 27.01
CA LYS A 150 17.91 6.67 27.78
C LYS A 150 19.28 7.35 27.75
N ASP A 151 19.90 7.48 28.92
CA ASP A 151 21.26 8.01 29.02
C ASP A 151 22.31 7.10 28.39
N LYS A 152 22.00 5.78 28.30
CA LYS A 152 22.89 4.77 27.73
C LYS A 152 22.08 3.75 26.92
N LEU A 153 22.61 3.36 25.78
CA LEU A 153 22.09 2.23 25.01
C LEU A 153 22.71 0.93 25.51
N THR A 154 21.88 -0.06 25.77
CA THR A 154 22.34 -1.41 26.11
C THR A 154 22.49 -2.20 24.81
N CYS A 155 23.72 -2.56 24.48
CA CYS A 155 24.02 -3.43 23.34
C CYS A 155 24.11 -4.88 23.78
N ASN A 156 23.75 -5.82 22.89
CA ASN A 156 24.00 -7.23 23.14
C ASN A 156 25.52 -7.47 23.09
N PRO A 157 26.13 -8.02 24.14
CA PRO A 157 27.59 -8.28 24.16
C PRO A 157 28.01 -9.42 23.23
N CYS A 158 27.08 -10.30 22.88
CA CYS A 158 27.32 -11.45 21.99
C CYS A 158 27.00 -11.09 20.52
N VAL A 159 27.84 -10.29 19.91
CA VAL A 159 27.72 -9.93 18.47
C VAL A 159 28.85 -10.59 17.70
N ALA A 160 28.50 -11.19 16.56
CA ALA A 160 29.51 -11.71 15.64
C ALA A 160 30.37 -10.54 15.11
N HIS A 161 31.66 -10.66 15.18
CA HIS A 161 32.63 -9.69 14.67
C HIS A 161 33.48 -10.34 13.60
N SER A 162 33.54 -9.74 12.42
CA SER A 162 34.46 -10.18 11.39
C SER A 162 35.82 -9.53 11.62
N ASP A 163 36.88 -10.33 11.59
CA ASP A 163 38.24 -9.82 11.56
C ASP A 163 38.55 -9.36 10.15
N GLU A 164 38.70 -8.05 9.95
CA GLU A 164 38.94 -7.43 8.62
C GLU A 164 40.26 -7.92 7.98
N MET A 165 41.23 -8.32 8.81
CA MET A 165 42.50 -8.85 8.30
C MET A 165 42.42 -10.31 7.79
N LEU A 166 41.39 -11.04 8.26
CA LEU A 166 41.19 -12.46 7.90
C LEU A 166 39.94 -12.67 7.02
N CYS A 167 39.09 -11.65 6.88
CA CYS A 167 37.88 -11.74 6.08
C CYS A 167 38.18 -11.65 4.57
N ASN A 168 37.81 -12.67 3.82
CA ASN A 168 37.98 -12.71 2.36
C ASN A 168 36.74 -12.14 1.60
N GLY A 169 35.73 -11.64 2.28
CA GLY A 169 34.56 -11.04 1.67
C GLY A 169 33.63 -12.03 0.92
N CYS A 170 33.58 -13.30 1.32
CA CYS A 170 32.78 -14.36 0.68
C CYS A 170 31.27 -14.23 0.94
#